data_c126d1e25fffcda44a5f7bcbf32bd25e
#
_entry.id   c126d1e25fffcda44a5f7bcbf32bd25e
#
_cell.length_a   1.000
_cell.length_b   1.000
_cell.length_c   1.000
_cell.angle_alpha   90.00
_cell.angle_beta   90.00
_cell.angle_gamma   90.00
#
_symmetry.space_group_name_H-M   'P 1'
#
loop_
_entity.id
_entity.type
_entity.pdbx_description
1 polymer ?
#
loop_
_entity_poly.entity_id
_entity_poly.type
_entity_poly.pdbx_seq_one_letter_code
_entity_poly.pdbx_strand_id
1 'polypeptide(L)'
;MAVAVPAPMRIGTSHVVSGSLLVAIGACLSIGLSGCAEVPEDGVEDPEDSVFVDDSKADDFYSLSAQEYLLEGKSTVVLDASMAARPAAERLEAAKRLVGLKQISIAWFITQYLVDKEHDDPNASFGGFGGMAKAGAYEDLAISERADKVTFDFTFRQIAAGGKNLMSKLPTRLVGGKYVFDLDIGRPTNQELGELETNAEWYRKAPWSPWNPASVPADKKEKVTFTISRERPSTDGFFDLARLTADGKLDMDVYFGWDYHSEYHLKHSKQFFTWLKNQGFRAPVASWDDLKHTTGAFTKTVKADGKSVTVEVRMYFGKPGTATDPDTDAGGRVLEGLAMESLAKRDVIIYSGHSGPFYGFALANWKKTDEGDLDDADIRVAPMPSDRYQVVLAEGCDTYQLGTAFKENPNKLGKNVNVITTTSFSDASSPAAVQNFIAALLARDSLQRLRPQPVSTLLTKLDGESWSFTTMYGMHGIDDNPTVVPWARVADFGKSCRANADCGGPGNLCVGTASTGKKCTAACVASAGCGDGYTCKLVASSSSSTIYGRACAPTRR
;
A
#
# COMPACT_ATOMS: atom_id res chain seq x y z
N MET A 1 -36.80 6.93 -17.16
CA MET A 1 -36.64 5.76 -18.06
C MET A 1 -35.74 4.79 -17.31
N ALA A 2 -36.31 3.65 -16.90
CA ALA A 2 -35.58 2.63 -16.14
C ALA A 2 -34.66 1.86 -17.07
N VAL A 3 -33.36 1.85 -16.79
CA VAL A 3 -32.38 1.02 -17.46
C VAL A 3 -32.30 -0.29 -16.68
N ALA A 4 -32.64 -1.38 -17.34
CA ALA A 4 -32.64 -2.73 -16.79
C ALA A 4 -31.21 -3.20 -16.49
N VAL A 5 -31.01 -3.66 -15.25
CA VAL A 5 -29.81 -4.36 -14.80
C VAL A 5 -29.87 -5.80 -15.35
N PRO A 6 -28.83 -6.36 -15.97
CA PRO A 6 -28.85 -7.76 -16.38
C PRO A 6 -28.81 -8.67 -15.15
N ALA A 7 -29.65 -9.70 -15.17
CA ALA A 7 -29.77 -10.69 -14.12
C ALA A 7 -28.51 -11.58 -14.00
N PRO A 8 -28.21 -12.10 -12.81
CA PRO A 8 -27.04 -12.96 -12.61
C PRO A 8 -27.23 -14.32 -13.30
N MET A 9 -26.19 -14.78 -14.00
CA MET A 9 -26.08 -16.10 -14.59
C MET A 9 -26.29 -17.19 -13.52
N ARG A 10 -27.25 -18.07 -13.76
CA ARG A 10 -27.44 -19.28 -12.97
C ARG A 10 -26.32 -20.26 -13.27
N ILE A 11 -25.54 -20.59 -12.26
CA ILE A 11 -24.58 -21.69 -12.31
C ILE A 11 -25.36 -22.98 -12.17
N GLY A 12 -25.25 -23.84 -13.19
CA GLY A 12 -25.86 -25.16 -13.22
C GLY A 12 -25.23 -26.11 -12.21
N THR A 13 -26.05 -26.76 -11.41
CA THR A 13 -25.69 -27.82 -10.49
C THR A 13 -25.24 -29.07 -11.26
N SER A 14 -23.96 -29.43 -11.16
CA SER A 14 -23.44 -30.72 -11.64
C SER A 14 -23.63 -31.77 -10.56
N HIS A 15 -24.26 -32.86 -10.94
CA HIS A 15 -24.51 -34.04 -10.09
C HIS A 15 -23.19 -34.70 -9.66
N VAL A 16 -23.03 -34.88 -8.35
CA VAL A 16 -21.99 -35.72 -7.74
C VAL A 16 -22.42 -37.17 -7.87
N VAL A 17 -21.65 -37.97 -8.59
CA VAL A 17 -21.76 -39.44 -8.60
C VAL A 17 -20.94 -39.99 -7.45
N SER A 18 -21.64 -40.61 -6.49
CA SER A 18 -21.01 -41.37 -5.40
C SER A 18 -20.48 -42.69 -5.93
N GLY A 19 -19.17 -42.85 -5.88
CA GLY A 19 -18.50 -44.14 -6.04
C GLY A 19 -17.90 -44.58 -4.72
N SER A 20 -18.56 -45.55 -4.10
CA SER A 20 -18.01 -46.25 -2.91
C SER A 20 -16.90 -47.22 -3.33
N LEU A 21 -15.73 -47.15 -2.72
CA LEU A 21 -14.71 -48.19 -2.83
C LEU A 21 -14.31 -48.65 -1.43
N LEU A 22 -14.44 -49.94 -1.27
CA LEU A 22 -14.24 -50.69 -0.04
C LEU A 22 -12.77 -50.78 0.37
N VAL A 23 -12.59 -50.71 1.68
CA VAL A 23 -11.37 -50.86 2.45
C VAL A 23 -10.87 -52.30 2.43
N ALA A 24 -9.60 -52.48 2.17
CA ALA A 24 -8.86 -53.70 2.57
C ALA A 24 -7.88 -53.34 3.70
N ILE A 25 -8.14 -53.90 4.86
CA ILE A 25 -7.27 -53.82 6.03
C ILE A 25 -6.12 -54.80 5.85
N GLY A 26 -4.91 -54.30 5.82
CA GLY A 26 -3.68 -55.09 5.93
C GLY A 26 -2.84 -54.60 7.10
N ALA A 27 -2.84 -55.33 8.18
CA ALA A 27 -1.97 -55.08 9.32
C ALA A 27 -0.54 -55.52 8.99
N CYS A 28 0.42 -54.63 9.19
CA CYS A 28 1.80 -55.03 9.48
C CYS A 28 2.34 -54.18 10.64
N LEU A 29 2.63 -54.90 11.71
CA LEU A 29 3.40 -54.42 12.86
C LEU A 29 4.87 -54.23 12.45
N SER A 30 5.46 -53.21 13.01
CA SER A 30 6.73 -53.19 13.75
C SER A 30 7.76 -52.16 13.32
N ILE A 31 8.25 -51.54 14.38
CA ILE A 31 9.58 -51.00 14.64
C ILE A 31 9.83 -49.56 14.23
N GLY A 32 9.81 -48.76 15.23
CA GLY A 32 10.42 -47.51 15.56
C GLY A 32 11.50 -46.93 14.65
N LEU A 33 11.28 -45.65 14.40
CA LEU A 33 12.33 -44.63 14.45
C LEU A 33 11.61 -43.27 14.42
N SER A 34 11.86 -42.53 15.47
CA SER A 34 11.47 -41.12 15.59
C SER A 34 12.04 -40.33 14.43
N GLY A 35 11.19 -39.96 13.50
CA GLY A 35 11.48 -38.95 12.53
C GLY A 35 10.51 -37.81 12.79
N CYS A 36 10.93 -36.77 13.52
CA CYS A 36 10.29 -35.48 13.41
C CYS A 36 10.37 -35.10 11.93
N ALA A 37 9.23 -35.00 11.28
CA ALA A 37 9.16 -34.37 9.98
C ALA A 37 9.59 -32.92 10.20
N GLU A 38 10.81 -32.60 9.81
CA GLU A 38 11.24 -31.22 9.61
C GLU A 38 10.28 -30.63 8.60
N VAL A 39 9.57 -29.59 9.03
CA VAL A 39 8.94 -28.64 8.13
C VAL A 39 10.07 -28.13 7.25
N PRO A 40 9.97 -28.15 5.91
CA PRO A 40 10.96 -27.49 5.08
C PRO A 40 11.01 -26.03 5.52
N GLU A 41 12.09 -25.62 6.15
CA GLU A 41 12.47 -24.22 6.15
C GLU A 41 12.60 -23.86 4.68
N ASP A 42 11.68 -23.03 4.14
CA ASP A 42 11.84 -22.42 2.85
C ASP A 42 13.19 -21.71 2.90
N GLY A 43 14.17 -22.33 2.28
CA GLY A 43 15.54 -21.89 2.32
C GLY A 43 15.63 -20.50 1.69
N VAL A 44 15.72 -19.50 2.52
CA VAL A 44 16.44 -18.28 2.14
C VAL A 44 17.87 -18.78 1.91
N GLU A 45 18.24 -18.97 0.64
CA GLU A 45 19.60 -19.31 0.28
C GLU A 45 20.51 -18.27 0.92
N ASP A 46 21.33 -18.67 1.87
CA ASP A 46 22.32 -17.78 2.46
C ASP A 46 23.22 -17.28 1.35
N PRO A 47 23.38 -15.98 1.21
CA PRO A 47 24.13 -15.43 0.11
C PRO A 47 25.57 -15.91 0.15
N GLU A 48 26.03 -16.57 -0.90
CA GLU A 48 27.42 -17.02 -1.00
C GLU A 48 28.38 -15.84 -0.81
N ASP A 49 28.05 -14.67 -1.38
CA ASP A 49 28.79 -13.44 -1.19
C ASP A 49 27.82 -12.24 -1.09
N SER A 50 27.84 -11.55 0.02
CA SER A 50 27.06 -10.33 0.25
C SER A 50 27.97 -9.13 0.48
N VAL A 51 27.75 -8.04 -0.24
CA VAL A 51 28.58 -6.83 -0.20
C VAL A 51 27.75 -5.60 0.09
N PHE A 52 28.37 -4.60 0.71
CA PHE A 52 27.79 -3.28 0.82
C PHE A 52 27.79 -2.58 -0.52
N VAL A 53 26.66 -2.04 -0.92
CA VAL A 53 26.51 -1.27 -2.15
C VAL A 53 26.16 0.18 -1.84
N ASP A 54 26.38 1.04 -2.83
CA ASP A 54 25.91 2.43 -2.76
C ASP A 54 24.38 2.41 -2.87
N ASP A 55 23.74 3.03 -1.89
CA ASP A 55 22.32 2.97 -1.65
C ASP A 55 21.64 4.32 -1.83
N SER A 56 22.04 5.09 -2.85
CA SER A 56 21.24 6.24 -3.22
C SER A 56 19.78 5.78 -3.36
N LYS A 57 18.91 6.35 -2.54
CA LYS A 57 17.50 5.98 -2.47
C LYS A 57 16.84 6.16 -3.84
N ALA A 58 16.21 5.12 -4.34
CA ALA A 58 15.49 5.16 -5.59
C ALA A 58 13.99 4.80 -5.42
N ASP A 59 13.65 4.03 -4.39
CA ASP A 59 12.31 3.52 -4.11
C ASP A 59 11.88 3.95 -2.71
N ASP A 60 10.61 4.27 -2.55
CA ASP A 60 9.97 4.64 -1.28
C ASP A 60 8.99 3.60 -0.76
N PHE A 61 8.83 2.50 -1.49
CA PHE A 61 7.79 1.53 -1.29
C PHE A 61 8.35 0.12 -1.17
N TYR A 62 8.18 -0.49 0.00
CA TYR A 62 8.54 -1.87 0.23
C TYR A 62 7.33 -2.78 0.06
N SER A 63 7.40 -3.73 -0.86
CA SER A 63 6.34 -4.72 -1.10
C SER A 63 6.92 -6.08 -1.50
N LEU A 64 6.20 -7.15 -1.17
CA LEU A 64 6.53 -8.50 -1.60
C LEU A 64 6.02 -8.80 -3.00
N SER A 65 4.87 -8.26 -3.37
CA SER A 65 4.13 -8.52 -4.60
C SER A 65 4.24 -7.41 -5.64
N ALA A 66 4.45 -6.17 -5.21
CA ALA A 66 4.57 -4.99 -6.07
C ALA A 66 5.96 -4.34 -5.99
N GLN A 67 6.19 -3.36 -6.84
CA GLN A 67 7.37 -2.48 -6.83
C GLN A 67 7.06 -1.16 -7.52
N GLU A 68 7.94 -0.19 -7.36
CA GLU A 68 7.87 1.08 -8.07
C GLU A 68 8.57 1.00 -9.42
N TYR A 69 8.04 1.77 -10.35
CA TYR A 69 8.54 1.94 -11.71
C TYR A 69 8.60 3.42 -12.04
N LEU A 70 9.67 3.82 -12.70
CA LEU A 70 9.73 5.12 -13.37
C LEU A 70 9.09 4.99 -14.75
N LEU A 71 8.04 5.77 -14.97
CA LEU A 71 7.31 5.86 -16.22
C LEU A 71 7.55 7.24 -16.84
N GLU A 72 8.00 7.27 -18.11
CA GLU A 72 8.22 8.50 -18.84
C GLU A 72 7.45 8.46 -20.17
N GLY A 73 6.94 9.60 -20.59
CA GLY A 73 6.23 9.70 -21.88
C GLY A 73 6.01 11.14 -22.30
N LYS A 74 5.40 11.29 -23.48
CA LYS A 74 5.03 12.60 -24.03
C LYS A 74 3.59 12.58 -24.45
N SER A 75 2.88 13.67 -24.19
CA SER A 75 1.52 13.87 -24.66
C SER A 75 1.22 15.38 -24.80
N THR A 76 -0.03 15.71 -25.05
CA THR A 76 -0.50 17.09 -25.21
C THR A 76 -1.76 17.33 -24.40
N VAL A 77 -1.94 18.57 -23.94
CA VAL A 77 -3.23 19.10 -23.49
C VAL A 77 -3.63 20.29 -24.34
N VAL A 78 -4.93 20.50 -24.47
CA VAL A 78 -5.47 21.63 -25.25
C VAL A 78 -6.43 22.41 -24.36
N LEU A 79 -6.11 23.66 -24.07
CA LEU A 79 -6.98 24.58 -23.32
C LEU A 79 -8.19 24.98 -24.16
N ASP A 80 -9.22 25.49 -23.50
CA ASP A 80 -10.34 26.08 -24.18
C ASP A 80 -9.89 27.28 -25.04
N ALA A 81 -10.50 27.45 -26.20
CA ALA A 81 -10.09 28.49 -27.18
C ALA A 81 -10.09 29.91 -26.58
N SER A 82 -10.95 30.17 -25.59
CA SER A 82 -11.01 31.46 -24.87
C SER A 82 -9.72 31.79 -24.12
N MET A 83 -8.93 30.78 -23.77
CA MET A 83 -7.66 30.94 -23.07
C MET A 83 -6.58 31.61 -23.94
N ALA A 84 -6.67 31.53 -25.26
CA ALA A 84 -5.69 32.15 -26.17
C ALA A 84 -5.47 33.67 -25.93
N ALA A 85 -6.50 34.34 -25.43
CA ALA A 85 -6.47 35.78 -25.12
C ALA A 85 -5.95 36.08 -23.69
N ARG A 86 -5.77 35.09 -22.85
CA ARG A 86 -5.30 35.26 -21.47
C ARG A 86 -3.78 35.44 -21.39
N PRO A 87 -3.26 36.05 -20.32
CA PRO A 87 -1.81 36.09 -20.05
C PRO A 87 -1.14 34.75 -20.11
N ALA A 88 0.13 34.70 -20.53
CA ALA A 88 0.88 33.44 -20.65
C ALA A 88 0.96 32.68 -19.33
N ALA A 89 1.10 33.37 -18.19
CA ALA A 89 1.13 32.74 -16.87
C ALA A 89 -0.18 32.02 -16.54
N GLU A 90 -1.33 32.62 -16.83
CA GLU A 90 -2.64 32.00 -16.60
C GLU A 90 -2.83 30.75 -17.47
N ARG A 91 -2.40 30.84 -18.75
CA ARG A 91 -2.44 29.68 -19.66
C ARG A 91 -1.56 28.55 -19.19
N LEU A 92 -0.35 28.85 -18.71
CA LEU A 92 0.57 27.84 -18.18
C LEU A 92 0.00 27.15 -16.94
N GLU A 93 -0.58 27.90 -16.01
CA GLU A 93 -1.21 27.30 -14.81
C GLU A 93 -2.41 26.42 -15.17
N ALA A 94 -3.26 26.86 -16.09
CA ALA A 94 -4.35 26.05 -16.60
C ALA A 94 -3.85 24.77 -17.31
N ALA A 95 -2.75 24.88 -18.07
CA ALA A 95 -2.14 23.73 -18.72
C ALA A 95 -1.56 22.74 -17.69
N LYS A 96 -0.86 23.20 -16.67
CA LYS A 96 -0.33 22.35 -15.59
C LYS A 96 -1.46 21.59 -14.90
N ARG A 97 -2.56 22.27 -14.58
CA ARG A 97 -3.73 21.59 -13.98
C ARG A 97 -4.24 20.47 -14.89
N LEU A 98 -4.47 20.75 -16.19
CA LEU A 98 -4.94 19.73 -17.13
C LEU A 98 -3.93 18.59 -17.32
N VAL A 99 -2.63 18.88 -17.30
CA VAL A 99 -1.57 17.87 -17.36
C VAL A 99 -1.68 16.89 -16.19
N GLY A 100 -1.92 17.38 -14.96
CA GLY A 100 -2.11 16.53 -13.80
C GLY A 100 -3.30 15.60 -13.91
N LEU A 101 -4.43 16.16 -14.28
CA LEU A 101 -5.65 15.37 -14.48
C LEU A 101 -5.48 14.35 -15.62
N LYS A 102 -4.78 14.74 -16.70
CA LYS A 102 -4.48 13.82 -17.79
C LYS A 102 -3.56 12.68 -17.38
N GLN A 103 -2.56 12.93 -16.54
CA GLN A 103 -1.71 11.86 -16.03
C GLN A 103 -2.52 10.81 -15.24
N ILE A 104 -3.49 11.25 -14.44
CA ILE A 104 -4.41 10.35 -13.73
C ILE A 104 -5.23 9.52 -14.74
N SER A 105 -5.74 10.15 -15.80
CA SER A 105 -6.47 9.42 -16.84
C SER A 105 -5.58 8.42 -17.60
N ILE A 106 -4.31 8.76 -17.84
CA ILE A 106 -3.32 7.82 -18.42
C ILE A 106 -3.16 6.59 -17.55
N ALA A 107 -3.01 6.76 -16.23
CA ALA A 107 -2.93 5.65 -15.29
C ALA A 107 -4.18 4.77 -15.37
N TRP A 108 -5.37 5.36 -15.44
CA TRP A 108 -6.62 4.63 -15.64
C TRP A 108 -6.59 3.75 -16.90
N PHE A 109 -6.19 4.29 -18.06
CA PHE A 109 -6.15 3.52 -19.30
C PHE A 109 -5.10 2.42 -19.29
N ILE A 110 -3.97 2.60 -18.62
CA ILE A 110 -3.00 1.53 -18.38
C ILE A 110 -3.62 0.44 -17.51
N THR A 111 -4.32 0.82 -16.43
CA THR A 111 -5.04 -0.13 -15.56
C THR A 111 -6.09 -0.91 -16.35
N GLN A 112 -6.89 -0.26 -17.21
CA GLN A 112 -7.87 -0.95 -18.04
C GLN A 112 -7.24 -1.94 -19.01
N TYR A 113 -6.10 -1.60 -19.60
CA TYR A 113 -5.34 -2.52 -20.43
C TYR A 113 -4.89 -3.76 -19.64
N LEU A 114 -4.45 -3.58 -18.40
CA LEU A 114 -4.00 -4.68 -17.54
C LEU A 114 -5.17 -5.55 -17.07
N VAL A 115 -6.30 -4.95 -16.71
CA VAL A 115 -7.54 -5.67 -16.34
C VAL A 115 -8.03 -6.55 -17.49
N ASP A 116 -7.97 -6.05 -18.73
CA ASP A 116 -8.31 -6.85 -19.92
C ASP A 116 -7.40 -8.09 -20.04
N LYS A 117 -6.10 -7.95 -19.73
CA LYS A 117 -5.17 -9.08 -19.73
C LYS A 117 -5.39 -10.06 -18.58
N GLU A 118 -5.89 -9.62 -17.45
CA GLU A 118 -6.27 -10.51 -16.34
C GLU A 118 -7.45 -11.40 -16.70
N HIS A 119 -8.41 -10.91 -17.47
CA HIS A 119 -9.51 -11.72 -17.98
C HIS A 119 -9.03 -12.86 -18.90
N ASP A 120 -7.98 -12.61 -19.67
CA ASP A 120 -7.36 -13.61 -20.55
C ASP A 120 -6.51 -14.64 -19.80
N ASP A 121 -6.01 -14.30 -18.62
CA ASP A 121 -5.18 -15.15 -17.77
C ASP A 121 -5.61 -15.02 -16.30
N PRO A 122 -6.58 -15.82 -15.84
CA PRO A 122 -7.12 -15.76 -14.48
C PRO A 122 -6.09 -16.08 -13.38
N ASN A 123 -4.92 -16.62 -13.75
CA ASN A 123 -3.81 -16.85 -12.80
C ASN A 123 -2.84 -15.67 -12.76
N ALA A 124 -3.01 -14.66 -13.60
CA ALA A 124 -2.17 -13.49 -13.64
C ALA A 124 -2.68 -12.46 -12.63
N SER A 125 -1.93 -12.28 -11.59
CA SER A 125 -2.14 -11.26 -10.59
C SER A 125 -1.39 -10.00 -11.01
N PHE A 126 -2.07 -9.01 -11.61
CA PHE A 126 -1.42 -7.75 -11.98
C PHE A 126 -1.55 -6.70 -10.90
N GLY A 127 -2.61 -6.78 -10.11
CA GLY A 127 -3.00 -5.68 -9.27
C GLY A 127 -2.97 -4.37 -10.04
N GLY A 128 -3.91 -3.53 -9.96
CA GLY A 128 -4.00 -2.29 -10.74
C GLY A 128 -2.69 -1.49 -10.77
N PHE A 129 -2.63 -0.56 -11.68
CA PHE A 129 -1.58 0.44 -11.75
C PHE A 129 -2.02 1.62 -10.87
N GLY A 130 -1.99 1.41 -9.56
CA GLY A 130 -2.40 2.43 -8.60
C GLY A 130 -1.28 3.43 -8.37
N GLY A 131 -1.46 4.66 -8.73
CA GLY A 131 -0.60 5.70 -8.24
C GLY A 131 0.35 6.34 -9.20
N MET A 132 -0.20 7.12 -10.08
CA MET A 132 0.55 8.26 -10.58
C MET A 132 0.30 9.42 -9.60
N ALA A 133 1.35 9.87 -8.91
CA ALA A 133 1.22 10.97 -7.96
C ALA A 133 0.64 12.22 -8.65
N LYS A 134 -0.38 12.81 -8.05
CA LYS A 134 -1.04 14.02 -8.54
C LYS A 134 -0.15 15.26 -8.41
N ALA A 135 0.72 15.27 -7.43
CA ALA A 135 1.57 16.40 -7.07
C ALA A 135 3.05 16.01 -7.16
N GLY A 136 3.92 16.98 -7.29
CA GLY A 136 5.37 16.80 -7.28
C GLY A 136 6.01 16.49 -8.64
N ALA A 137 5.34 15.79 -9.54
CA ALA A 137 5.90 15.48 -10.87
C ALA A 137 5.92 16.70 -11.84
N TYR A 138 5.29 17.81 -11.47
CA TYR A 138 5.20 18.97 -12.36
C TYR A 138 6.47 19.78 -12.49
N GLU A 139 7.28 19.83 -11.45
CA GLU A 139 8.52 20.60 -11.47
C GLU A 139 9.53 20.04 -12.46
N ASP A 140 9.47 18.71 -12.70
CA ASP A 140 10.34 18.01 -13.63
C ASP A 140 9.78 17.94 -15.07
N LEU A 141 8.59 18.50 -15.33
CA LEU A 141 7.94 18.39 -16.63
C LEU A 141 8.35 19.52 -17.56
N ALA A 142 8.85 19.16 -18.72
CA ALA A 142 8.97 20.09 -19.82
C ALA A 142 7.56 20.35 -20.40
N ILE A 143 6.95 21.48 -20.05
CA ILE A 143 5.71 21.97 -20.67
C ILE A 143 6.08 23.08 -21.63
N SER A 144 5.62 22.97 -22.88
CA SER A 144 5.86 23.97 -23.91
C SER A 144 4.58 24.36 -24.64
N GLU A 145 4.33 25.68 -24.69
CA GLU A 145 3.20 26.26 -25.42
C GLU A 145 3.46 26.25 -26.92
N ARG A 146 2.48 25.82 -27.72
CA ARG A 146 2.52 25.97 -29.19
C ARG A 146 2.08 27.33 -29.64
N ALA A 147 2.31 27.65 -30.92
CA ALA A 147 1.99 28.95 -31.53
C ALA A 147 0.50 29.33 -31.47
N ASP A 148 -0.40 28.37 -31.36
CA ASP A 148 -1.84 28.59 -31.22
C ASP A 148 -2.24 29.09 -29.81
N LYS A 149 -1.32 29.13 -28.86
CA LYS A 149 -1.51 29.59 -27.47
C LYS A 149 -2.53 28.80 -26.64
N VAL A 150 -2.97 27.65 -27.10
CA VAL A 150 -3.91 26.78 -26.38
C VAL A 150 -3.42 25.35 -26.31
N THR A 151 -2.57 24.91 -27.22
CA THR A 151 -1.98 23.56 -27.18
C THR A 151 -0.64 23.58 -26.44
N PHE A 152 -0.50 22.66 -25.49
CA PHE A 152 0.73 22.48 -24.71
C PHE A 152 1.23 21.05 -24.86
N ASP A 153 2.48 20.92 -25.31
CA ASP A 153 3.22 19.67 -25.27
C ASP A 153 3.83 19.50 -23.88
N PHE A 154 3.79 18.30 -23.36
CA PHE A 154 4.45 17.98 -22.10
C PHE A 154 5.15 16.64 -22.14
N THR A 155 6.24 16.55 -21.38
CA THR A 155 6.91 15.30 -21.04
C THR A 155 6.57 15.01 -19.60
N PHE A 156 6.03 13.85 -19.32
CA PHE A 156 5.83 13.39 -17.95
C PHE A 156 6.92 12.41 -17.55
N ARG A 157 7.26 12.48 -16.30
CA ARG A 157 8.13 11.56 -15.58
C ARG A 157 7.47 11.26 -14.25
N GLN A 158 7.11 10.02 -14.01
CA GLN A 158 6.23 9.64 -12.93
C GLN A 158 6.68 8.36 -12.29
N ILE A 159 6.67 8.33 -10.95
CA ILE A 159 6.75 7.06 -10.23
C ILE A 159 5.35 6.45 -10.19
N ALA A 160 5.27 5.18 -10.52
CA ALA A 160 4.05 4.39 -10.46
C ALA A 160 4.35 3.04 -9.82
N ALA A 161 3.44 2.53 -9.03
CA ALA A 161 3.58 1.21 -8.43
C ALA A 161 2.69 0.17 -9.12
N GLY A 162 3.16 -1.06 -9.18
CA GLY A 162 2.43 -2.18 -9.78
C GLY A 162 3.10 -3.51 -9.50
N GLY A 163 2.51 -4.61 -9.95
CA GLY A 163 3.04 -5.95 -9.73
C GLY A 163 4.47 -6.12 -10.25
N LYS A 164 5.27 -6.94 -9.58
CA LYS A 164 6.66 -7.23 -9.99
C LYS A 164 6.77 -7.80 -11.41
N ASN A 165 5.70 -8.36 -11.93
CA ASN A 165 5.61 -8.89 -13.29
C ASN A 165 5.09 -7.86 -14.32
N LEU A 166 4.82 -6.62 -13.93
CA LEU A 166 4.20 -5.59 -14.78
C LEU A 166 4.88 -5.44 -16.15
N MET A 167 6.23 -5.38 -16.18
CA MET A 167 6.98 -5.24 -17.43
C MET A 167 6.82 -6.41 -18.39
N SER A 168 6.47 -7.60 -17.91
CA SER A 168 6.19 -8.77 -18.76
C SER A 168 4.75 -8.78 -19.28
N LYS A 169 3.86 -7.99 -18.67
CA LYS A 169 2.45 -7.89 -19.04
C LYS A 169 2.16 -6.71 -19.96
N LEU A 170 2.93 -5.65 -19.84
CA LEU A 170 2.94 -4.56 -20.82
C LEU A 170 3.62 -5.02 -22.11
N PRO A 171 3.22 -4.51 -23.30
CA PRO A 171 3.83 -4.88 -24.58
C PRO A 171 5.20 -4.23 -24.76
N THR A 172 6.09 -4.46 -23.79
CA THR A 172 7.42 -3.84 -23.77
C THR A 172 8.36 -4.42 -24.81
N ARG A 173 9.20 -3.56 -25.38
CA ARG A 173 10.32 -3.91 -26.27
C ARG A 173 11.56 -3.11 -25.88
N LEU A 174 12.73 -3.64 -26.17
CA LEU A 174 14.00 -2.95 -25.90
C LEU A 174 14.35 -2.04 -27.09
N VAL A 175 14.49 -0.75 -26.84
CA VAL A 175 14.88 0.27 -27.84
C VAL A 175 15.99 1.13 -27.25
N GLY A 176 17.17 1.11 -27.84
CA GLY A 176 18.31 1.90 -27.35
C GLY A 176 18.70 1.62 -25.90
N GLY A 177 18.53 0.40 -25.42
CA GLY A 177 18.82 0.01 -24.03
C GLY A 177 17.71 0.35 -23.03
N LYS A 178 16.59 0.94 -23.47
CA LYS A 178 15.42 1.26 -22.63
C LYS A 178 14.24 0.36 -22.99
N TYR A 179 13.46 -0.03 -21.98
CA TYR A 179 12.17 -0.70 -22.20
C TYR A 179 11.12 0.33 -22.60
N VAL A 180 10.47 0.09 -23.73
CA VAL A 180 9.49 1.00 -24.33
C VAL A 180 8.24 0.20 -24.68
N PHE A 181 7.06 0.81 -24.51
CA PHE A 181 5.79 0.25 -24.98
C PHE A 181 4.87 1.35 -25.52
N ASP A 182 3.97 0.96 -26.41
CA ASP A 182 2.97 1.87 -26.96
C ASP A 182 1.60 1.39 -26.53
N LEU A 183 0.76 2.32 -26.04
CA LEU A 183 -0.65 2.08 -25.79
C LEU A 183 -1.52 3.11 -26.48
N ASP A 184 -2.67 2.67 -26.97
CA ASP A 184 -3.75 3.57 -27.30
C ASP A 184 -4.48 3.92 -26.01
N ILE A 185 -4.54 5.19 -25.67
CA ILE A 185 -5.24 5.73 -24.50
C ILE A 185 -6.39 6.61 -24.95
N GLY A 186 -7.38 6.81 -24.08
CA GLY A 186 -8.49 7.71 -24.33
C GLY A 186 -8.07 9.18 -24.28
N ARG A 187 -8.83 10.01 -24.98
CA ARG A 187 -8.78 11.48 -24.90
C ARG A 187 -10.05 12.01 -24.23
N PRO A 188 -10.13 12.04 -22.90
CA PRO A 188 -11.21 12.70 -22.20
C PRO A 188 -11.25 14.19 -22.57
N THR A 189 -12.45 14.77 -22.56
CA THR A 189 -12.64 16.20 -22.70
C THR A 189 -12.10 16.96 -21.49
N ASN A 190 -11.86 18.28 -21.61
CA ASN A 190 -11.45 19.10 -20.47
C ASN A 190 -12.49 19.09 -19.35
N GLN A 191 -13.78 18.99 -19.68
CA GLN A 191 -14.84 18.83 -18.70
C GLN A 191 -14.70 17.51 -17.95
N GLU A 192 -14.57 16.38 -18.65
CA GLU A 192 -14.36 15.06 -18.01
C GLU A 192 -13.10 15.05 -17.14
N LEU A 193 -11.98 15.63 -17.61
CA LEU A 193 -10.78 15.76 -16.79
C LEU A 193 -11.04 16.59 -15.53
N GLY A 194 -11.74 17.72 -15.64
CA GLY A 194 -12.10 18.55 -14.49
C GLY A 194 -13.01 17.84 -13.48
N GLU A 195 -13.89 16.96 -13.95
CA GLU A 195 -14.76 16.17 -13.09
C GLU A 195 -14.01 15.15 -12.22
N LEU A 196 -12.75 14.83 -12.51
CA LEU A 196 -11.92 14.00 -11.62
C LEU A 196 -11.69 14.65 -10.24
N GLU A 197 -11.78 15.97 -10.15
CA GLU A 197 -11.65 16.72 -8.89
C GLU A 197 -12.95 16.73 -8.07
N THR A 198 -14.07 16.28 -8.66
CA THR A 198 -15.40 16.24 -8.03
C THR A 198 -15.93 14.82 -7.83
N ASN A 199 -15.06 13.84 -7.82
CA ASN A 199 -15.42 12.42 -7.65
C ASN A 199 -16.38 11.85 -8.70
N ALA A 200 -16.50 12.49 -9.86
CA ALA A 200 -17.35 12.00 -10.94
C ALA A 200 -16.74 10.76 -11.61
N GLU A 201 -17.48 9.67 -11.63
CA GLU A 201 -17.02 8.36 -12.12
C GLU A 201 -17.25 8.16 -13.64
N TRP A 202 -17.10 9.22 -14.47
CA TRP A 202 -17.25 9.10 -15.91
C TRP A 202 -16.31 8.07 -16.53
N TYR A 203 -15.12 7.95 -15.99
CA TYR A 203 -14.08 7.00 -16.44
C TYR A 203 -14.48 5.53 -16.30
N ARG A 204 -15.49 5.23 -15.48
CA ARG A 204 -16.07 3.89 -15.34
C ARG A 204 -17.21 3.60 -16.31
N LYS A 205 -17.57 4.54 -17.18
CA LYS A 205 -18.67 4.43 -18.14
C LYS A 205 -18.14 4.32 -19.57
N ALA A 206 -18.94 3.71 -20.46
CA ALA A 206 -18.61 3.73 -21.90
C ALA A 206 -18.44 5.17 -22.42
N PRO A 207 -17.48 5.43 -23.30
CA PRO A 207 -16.60 4.48 -23.98
C PRO A 207 -15.32 4.13 -23.19
N TRP A 208 -15.15 4.65 -21.97
CA TRP A 208 -13.91 4.60 -21.21
C TRP A 208 -13.74 3.28 -20.44
N SER A 209 -14.85 2.61 -20.12
CA SER A 209 -14.81 1.33 -19.42
C SER A 209 -15.94 0.38 -19.94
N PRO A 210 -15.66 -0.88 -20.32
CA PRO A 210 -14.31 -1.41 -20.54
C PRO A 210 -13.62 -0.68 -21.71
N TRP A 211 -12.33 -0.40 -21.59
CA TRP A 211 -11.58 0.29 -22.61
C TRP A 211 -11.29 -0.61 -23.81
N ASN A 212 -11.89 -0.30 -24.95
CA ASN A 212 -11.61 -0.97 -26.21
C ASN A 212 -11.24 0.05 -27.29
N PRO A 213 -9.94 0.31 -27.51
CA PRO A 213 -9.48 1.30 -28.48
C PRO A 213 -9.88 0.98 -29.93
N ALA A 214 -10.22 -0.29 -30.27
CA ALA A 214 -10.68 -0.64 -31.61
C ALA A 214 -12.08 -0.11 -31.90
N SER A 215 -12.93 0.04 -30.89
CA SER A 215 -14.32 0.49 -31.00
C SER A 215 -14.50 2.01 -30.85
N VAL A 216 -13.45 2.74 -30.48
CA VAL A 216 -13.50 4.19 -30.21
C VAL A 216 -13.03 4.98 -31.42
N PRO A 217 -13.71 6.08 -31.81
CA PRO A 217 -13.27 6.99 -32.89
C PRO A 217 -11.84 7.51 -32.69
N ALA A 218 -11.16 7.80 -33.79
CA ALA A 218 -9.76 8.22 -33.79
C ALA A 218 -9.54 9.55 -33.04
N ASP A 219 -10.50 10.45 -33.04
CA ASP A 219 -10.45 11.72 -32.32
C ASP A 219 -10.59 11.59 -30.81
N LYS A 220 -11.13 10.46 -30.33
CA LYS A 220 -11.29 10.14 -28.90
C LYS A 220 -10.16 9.29 -28.33
N LYS A 221 -9.11 9.04 -29.08
CA LYS A 221 -7.95 8.27 -28.61
C LYS A 221 -6.66 8.83 -29.15
N GLU A 222 -5.57 8.48 -28.49
CA GLU A 222 -4.21 8.78 -28.93
C GLU A 222 -3.27 7.62 -28.60
N LYS A 223 -2.24 7.48 -29.43
CA LYS A 223 -1.16 6.53 -29.14
C LYS A 223 -0.06 7.23 -28.38
N VAL A 224 0.27 6.72 -27.20
CA VAL A 224 1.37 7.23 -26.37
C VAL A 224 2.46 6.18 -26.30
N THR A 225 3.69 6.63 -26.50
CA THR A 225 4.89 5.80 -26.27
C THR A 225 5.41 6.09 -24.89
N PHE A 226 5.55 5.03 -24.11
CA PHE A 226 6.06 5.07 -22.74
C PHE A 226 7.45 4.43 -22.69
N THR A 227 8.32 5.00 -21.89
CA THR A 227 9.53 4.35 -21.38
C THR A 227 9.26 3.92 -19.96
N ILE A 228 9.66 2.71 -19.60
CA ILE A 228 9.48 2.17 -18.25
C ILE A 228 10.79 1.56 -17.74
N SER A 229 11.12 1.84 -16.50
CA SER A 229 12.22 1.21 -15.78
C SER A 229 11.81 0.87 -14.36
N ARG A 230 12.42 -0.16 -13.78
CA ARG A 230 12.21 -0.52 -12.38
C ARG A 230 12.99 0.43 -11.51
N GLU A 231 12.35 0.92 -10.45
CA GLU A 231 13.04 1.57 -9.35
C GLU A 231 13.74 0.52 -8.47
N ARG A 232 14.73 0.96 -7.70
CA ARG A 232 15.42 0.07 -6.77
C ARG A 232 14.47 -0.22 -5.59
N PRO A 233 14.20 -1.48 -5.25
CA PRO A 233 13.30 -1.81 -4.16
C PRO A 233 13.87 -1.39 -2.81
N SER A 234 13.02 -0.91 -1.92
CA SER A 234 13.30 -0.74 -0.50
C SER A 234 13.58 -2.08 0.18
N THR A 235 14.21 -2.03 1.34
CA THR A 235 14.53 -3.23 2.11
C THR A 235 13.54 -3.46 3.24
N ASP A 236 13.40 -4.71 3.68
CA ASP A 236 12.54 -5.07 4.82
C ASP A 236 12.96 -4.36 6.12
N GLY A 237 12.01 -4.14 6.99
CA GLY A 237 12.22 -3.46 8.26
C GLY A 237 11.19 -3.88 9.31
N PHE A 238 11.07 -3.08 10.36
CA PHE A 238 10.16 -3.32 11.48
C PHE A 238 9.43 -2.04 11.84
N PHE A 239 8.27 -2.11 12.45
CA PHE A 239 7.67 -0.94 13.09
C PHE A 239 8.48 -0.55 14.35
N ASP A 240 8.64 0.74 14.57
CA ASP A 240 9.31 1.25 15.77
C ASP A 240 8.38 1.17 16.99
N LEU A 241 8.24 -0.05 17.53
CA LEU A 241 7.40 -0.29 18.70
C LEU A 241 7.88 0.49 19.94
N ALA A 242 9.17 0.82 20.02
CA ALA A 242 9.67 1.61 21.15
C ALA A 242 9.08 3.02 21.14
N ARG A 243 8.99 3.64 19.95
CA ARG A 243 8.36 4.97 19.81
C ARG A 243 6.85 4.90 19.94
N LEU A 244 6.20 3.89 19.34
CA LEU A 244 4.74 3.68 19.46
C LEU A 244 4.29 3.45 20.91
N THR A 245 5.16 2.96 21.78
CA THR A 245 4.81 2.63 23.17
C THR A 245 5.58 3.49 24.20
N ALA A 246 6.22 4.57 23.77
CA ALA A 246 7.12 5.38 24.60
C ALA A 246 6.44 5.99 25.82
N ASP A 247 5.20 6.44 25.68
CA ASP A 247 4.42 7.05 26.75
C ASP A 247 3.63 6.03 27.61
N GLY A 248 3.80 4.73 27.35
CA GLY A 248 3.10 3.64 28.04
C GLY A 248 1.70 3.36 27.47
N LYS A 249 1.38 3.92 26.31
CA LYS A 249 0.15 3.66 25.57
C LYS A 249 0.46 3.25 24.13
N LEU A 250 -0.54 2.69 23.48
CA LEU A 250 -0.61 2.45 22.05
C LEU A 250 -2.06 2.73 21.61
N ASP A 251 -2.26 3.92 21.07
CA ASP A 251 -3.56 4.42 20.69
C ASP A 251 -3.88 4.12 19.22
N MET A 252 -4.97 3.41 18.95
CA MET A 252 -5.41 3.03 17.61
C MET A 252 -6.84 3.47 17.34
N ASP A 253 -7.08 4.04 16.17
CA ASP A 253 -8.42 4.28 15.65
C ASP A 253 -8.64 3.51 14.35
N VAL A 254 -9.78 2.81 14.26
CA VAL A 254 -10.13 1.92 13.13
C VAL A 254 -11.41 2.45 12.49
N TYR A 255 -11.33 2.69 11.19
CA TYR A 255 -12.42 3.18 10.35
C TYR A 255 -12.87 2.08 9.40
N PHE A 256 -14.14 1.71 9.46
CA PHE A 256 -14.80 0.90 8.43
C PHE A 256 -15.55 1.84 7.49
N GLY A 257 -14.97 2.04 6.30
CA GLY A 257 -15.51 2.93 5.27
C GLY A 257 -16.86 2.46 4.73
N TRP A 258 -17.66 3.40 4.28
CA TRP A 258 -18.98 3.11 3.72
C TRP A 258 -18.91 2.11 2.56
N ASP A 259 -19.88 1.21 2.51
CA ASP A 259 -20.00 0.19 1.45
C ASP A 259 -21.41 0.13 0.87
N TYR A 260 -21.48 0.17 -0.46
CA TYR A 260 -22.72 0.18 -1.22
C TYR A 260 -23.18 -1.22 -1.71
N HIS A 261 -22.36 -2.26 -1.51
CA HIS A 261 -22.69 -3.61 -1.99
C HIS A 261 -23.55 -4.39 -1.00
N SER A 262 -23.14 -4.42 0.25
CA SER A 262 -23.74 -5.30 1.25
C SER A 262 -23.63 -4.77 2.68
N GLU A 263 -23.44 -3.46 2.84
CA GLU A 263 -23.22 -2.82 4.15
C GLU A 263 -22.06 -3.47 4.93
N TYR A 264 -20.96 -3.78 4.22
CA TYR A 264 -19.80 -4.43 4.84
C TYR A 264 -19.23 -3.63 5.99
N HIS A 265 -19.26 -2.30 5.95
CA HIS A 265 -18.84 -1.45 7.07
C HIS A 265 -19.58 -1.80 8.39
N LEU A 266 -20.88 -2.11 8.34
CA LEU A 266 -21.63 -2.56 9.51
C LEU A 266 -21.28 -4.00 9.90
N LYS A 267 -21.18 -4.89 8.94
CA LYS A 267 -20.83 -6.30 9.18
C LYS A 267 -19.42 -6.43 9.75
N HIS A 268 -18.46 -5.73 9.16
CA HIS A 268 -17.05 -5.78 9.56
C HIS A 268 -16.82 -5.15 10.92
N SER A 269 -17.45 -4.00 11.21
CA SER A 269 -17.37 -3.40 12.53
C SER A 269 -17.93 -4.32 13.61
N LYS A 270 -19.03 -5.05 13.32
CA LYS A 270 -19.61 -6.04 14.24
C LYS A 270 -18.72 -7.28 14.43
N GLN A 271 -18.14 -7.77 13.36
CA GLN A 271 -17.18 -8.88 13.42
C GLN A 271 -15.92 -8.46 14.19
N PHE A 272 -15.42 -7.27 13.95
CA PHE A 272 -14.26 -6.73 14.62
C PHE A 272 -14.49 -6.47 16.11
N PHE A 273 -15.67 -5.97 16.50
CA PHE A 273 -16.10 -5.89 17.90
C PHE A 273 -15.96 -7.24 18.62
N THR A 274 -16.48 -8.29 17.99
CA THR A 274 -16.41 -9.65 18.53
C THR A 274 -14.97 -10.17 18.58
N TRP A 275 -14.19 -9.90 17.54
CA TRP A 275 -12.80 -10.28 17.46
C TRP A 275 -11.97 -9.63 18.57
N LEU A 276 -12.12 -8.32 18.82
CA LEU A 276 -11.43 -7.62 19.92
C LEU A 276 -11.71 -8.27 21.29
N LYS A 277 -12.97 -8.61 21.56
CA LYS A 277 -13.33 -9.33 22.79
C LYS A 277 -12.62 -10.69 22.88
N ASN A 278 -12.59 -11.44 21.79
CA ASN A 278 -11.91 -12.74 21.71
C ASN A 278 -10.39 -12.61 21.86
N GLN A 279 -9.81 -11.47 21.45
CA GLN A 279 -8.40 -11.14 21.68
C GLN A 279 -8.12 -10.69 23.12
N GLY A 280 -9.12 -10.66 23.99
CA GLY A 280 -9.00 -10.29 25.41
C GLY A 280 -8.99 -8.79 25.68
N PHE A 281 -9.52 -7.99 24.76
CA PHE A 281 -9.80 -6.58 25.04
C PHE A 281 -11.04 -6.45 25.91
N ARG A 282 -10.99 -5.57 26.90
CA ARG A 282 -12.15 -5.12 27.64
C ARG A 282 -12.95 -4.16 26.76
N ALA A 283 -14.17 -4.53 26.43
CA ALA A 283 -15.07 -3.70 25.64
C ALA A 283 -15.63 -2.53 26.47
N PRO A 284 -15.78 -1.32 25.89
CA PRO A 284 -16.36 -0.16 26.56
C PRO A 284 -17.87 -0.27 26.74
N VAL A 285 -18.55 -1.10 25.95
CA VAL A 285 -20.01 -1.34 25.97
C VAL A 285 -20.31 -2.83 25.87
N ALA A 286 -21.53 -3.23 26.25
CA ALA A 286 -21.93 -4.63 26.30
C ALA A 286 -22.07 -5.24 24.89
N SER A 287 -22.71 -4.52 23.98
CA SER A 287 -22.98 -4.97 22.61
C SER A 287 -22.48 -3.99 21.56
N TRP A 288 -22.34 -4.48 20.33
CA TRP A 288 -22.01 -3.65 19.17
C TRP A 288 -23.11 -2.60 18.88
N ASP A 289 -24.37 -2.93 19.16
CA ASP A 289 -25.51 -2.02 18.93
C ASP A 289 -25.43 -0.75 19.81
N ASP A 290 -24.77 -0.84 20.97
CA ASP A 290 -24.57 0.27 21.91
C ASP A 290 -23.40 1.20 21.50
N LEU A 291 -22.59 0.82 20.50
CA LEU A 291 -21.48 1.65 20.03
C LEU A 291 -21.99 2.95 19.39
N LYS A 292 -21.35 4.04 19.78
CA LYS A 292 -21.49 5.38 19.22
C LYS A 292 -20.10 5.92 18.90
N HIS A 293 -20.01 6.90 18.02
CA HIS A 293 -18.75 7.58 17.74
C HIS A 293 -18.07 8.20 18.97
N THR A 294 -18.85 8.48 20.03
CA THR A 294 -18.37 8.99 21.32
C THR A 294 -18.03 7.89 22.33
N THR A 295 -18.19 6.62 21.97
CA THR A 295 -17.88 5.50 22.86
C THR A 295 -16.36 5.43 23.09
N GLY A 296 -15.96 5.15 24.35
CA GLY A 296 -14.56 5.00 24.73
C GLY A 296 -13.87 3.80 24.06
N ALA A 297 -12.57 3.65 24.30
CA ALA A 297 -11.76 2.62 23.67
C ALA A 297 -12.00 1.21 24.26
N PHE A 298 -11.79 0.21 23.41
CA PHE A 298 -11.47 -1.14 23.87
C PHE A 298 -10.06 -1.12 24.47
N THR A 299 -9.86 -1.74 25.63
CA THR A 299 -8.58 -1.65 26.34
C THR A 299 -7.97 -3.01 26.62
N LYS A 300 -6.67 -3.11 26.52
CA LYS A 300 -5.89 -4.31 26.86
C LYS A 300 -4.51 -3.88 27.35
N THR A 301 -4.00 -4.55 28.40
CA THR A 301 -2.62 -4.34 28.85
C THR A 301 -1.71 -5.40 28.27
N VAL A 302 -0.56 -4.96 27.73
CA VAL A 302 0.51 -5.82 27.21
C VAL A 302 1.84 -5.45 27.87
N LYS A 303 2.87 -6.25 27.64
CA LYS A 303 4.24 -5.94 28.07
C LYS A 303 5.07 -5.53 26.86
N ALA A 304 5.76 -4.40 26.94
CA ALA A 304 6.73 -3.95 25.96
C ALA A 304 8.01 -3.53 26.69
N ASP A 305 9.14 -4.13 26.33
CA ASP A 305 10.45 -3.86 26.94
C ASP A 305 10.42 -3.78 28.48
N GLY A 306 9.73 -4.74 29.11
CA GLY A 306 9.59 -4.81 30.57
C GLY A 306 8.55 -3.87 31.19
N LYS A 307 8.01 -2.95 30.45
CA LYS A 307 6.99 -1.99 30.89
C LYS A 307 5.57 -2.50 30.58
N SER A 308 4.60 -2.05 31.34
CA SER A 308 3.18 -2.25 31.00
C SER A 308 2.74 -1.14 30.03
N VAL A 309 2.12 -1.55 28.94
CA VAL A 309 1.57 -0.66 27.93
C VAL A 309 0.07 -0.90 27.83
N THR A 310 -0.71 0.16 27.86
CA THR A 310 -2.15 0.11 27.62
C THR A 310 -2.41 0.27 26.13
N VAL A 311 -2.97 -0.76 25.50
CA VAL A 311 -3.46 -0.69 24.12
C VAL A 311 -4.91 -0.22 24.13
N GLU A 312 -5.20 0.85 23.43
CA GLU A 312 -6.53 1.42 23.25
C GLU A 312 -6.92 1.32 21.77
N VAL A 313 -8.10 0.77 21.51
CA VAL A 313 -8.64 0.67 20.14
C VAL A 313 -10.03 1.28 20.12
N ARG A 314 -10.24 2.29 19.27
CA ARG A 314 -11.57 2.86 18.99
C ARG A 314 -12.01 2.43 17.60
N MET A 315 -13.30 2.41 17.39
CA MET A 315 -13.90 1.95 16.15
C MET A 315 -14.93 2.95 15.67
N TYR A 316 -14.83 3.32 14.40
CA TYR A 316 -15.70 4.29 13.73
C TYR A 316 -16.27 3.69 12.44
N PHE A 317 -17.52 3.98 12.17
CA PHE A 317 -18.23 3.56 10.96
C PHE A 317 -19.50 4.39 10.80
N GLY A 318 -19.98 4.49 9.56
CA GLY A 318 -21.25 5.10 9.26
C GLY A 318 -22.40 4.24 9.79
N LYS A 319 -23.31 4.82 10.59
CA LYS A 319 -24.47 4.11 11.13
C LYS A 319 -25.74 4.92 10.84
N PRO A 320 -26.64 4.39 9.97
CA PRO A 320 -27.86 5.08 9.59
C PRO A 320 -28.68 5.54 10.78
N GLY A 321 -29.28 6.74 10.71
CA GLY A 321 -30.11 7.31 11.74
C GLY A 321 -29.38 7.77 13.02
N THR A 322 -28.05 7.88 12.96
CA THR A 322 -27.21 8.37 14.08
C THR A 322 -26.43 9.63 13.67
N ALA A 323 -25.60 10.16 14.58
CA ALA A 323 -24.72 11.28 14.28
C ALA A 323 -23.66 10.96 13.19
N THR A 324 -23.41 9.68 12.91
CA THR A 324 -22.53 9.20 11.84
C THR A 324 -23.34 8.58 10.70
N ASP A 325 -24.54 9.09 10.42
CA ASP A 325 -25.34 8.61 9.29
C ASP A 325 -24.62 8.88 7.97
N PRO A 326 -24.15 7.83 7.28
CA PRO A 326 -23.29 8.01 6.10
C PRO A 326 -24.04 8.57 4.88
N ASP A 327 -25.35 8.64 4.93
CA ASP A 327 -26.21 9.15 3.86
C ASP A 327 -26.53 10.64 4.00
N THR A 328 -25.87 11.34 4.93
CA THR A 328 -26.09 12.76 5.22
C THR A 328 -24.78 13.54 5.32
N ASP A 329 -24.75 14.78 4.85
CA ASP A 329 -23.57 15.65 4.98
C ASP A 329 -23.17 15.85 6.46
N ALA A 330 -24.15 15.91 7.36
CA ALA A 330 -23.85 16.04 8.78
C ALA A 330 -23.08 14.83 9.33
N GLY A 331 -23.48 13.63 8.93
CA GLY A 331 -22.80 12.40 9.32
C GLY A 331 -21.44 12.24 8.63
N GLY A 332 -21.33 12.63 7.36
CA GLY A 332 -20.06 12.70 6.62
C GLY A 332 -19.05 13.59 7.33
N ARG A 333 -19.42 14.83 7.66
CA ARG A 333 -18.57 15.77 8.42
C ARG A 333 -18.12 15.24 9.78
N VAL A 334 -19.00 14.51 10.48
CA VAL A 334 -18.61 13.89 11.76
C VAL A 334 -17.54 12.83 11.55
N LEU A 335 -17.69 11.95 10.56
CA LEU A 335 -16.74 10.88 10.26
C LEU A 335 -15.38 11.44 9.82
N GLU A 336 -15.39 12.42 8.93
CA GLU A 336 -14.20 13.13 8.46
C GLU A 336 -13.48 13.86 9.60
N GLY A 337 -14.22 14.62 10.41
CA GLY A 337 -13.66 15.30 11.58
C GLY A 337 -13.02 14.34 12.58
N LEU A 338 -13.59 13.15 12.79
CA LEU A 338 -12.98 12.09 13.60
C LEU A 338 -11.70 11.55 12.96
N ALA A 339 -11.67 11.36 11.64
CA ALA A 339 -10.48 10.90 10.93
C ALA A 339 -9.35 11.92 11.02
N MET A 340 -9.63 13.20 10.82
CA MET A 340 -8.67 14.30 11.00
C MET A 340 -8.17 14.39 12.44
N GLU A 341 -9.04 14.19 13.42
CA GLU A 341 -8.64 14.12 14.84
C GLU A 341 -7.72 12.92 15.10
N SER A 342 -7.98 11.77 14.49
CA SER A 342 -7.12 10.59 14.62
C SER A 342 -5.74 10.83 14.02
N LEU A 343 -5.65 11.46 12.85
CA LEU A 343 -4.38 11.85 12.24
C LEU A 343 -3.57 12.80 13.14
N ALA A 344 -4.25 13.67 13.89
CA ALA A 344 -3.60 14.59 14.83
C ALA A 344 -3.15 13.92 16.14
N LYS A 345 -3.80 12.84 16.58
CA LYS A 345 -3.66 12.40 17.98
C LYS A 345 -3.26 10.93 18.17
N ARG A 346 -3.43 10.04 17.18
CA ARG A 346 -3.25 8.60 17.37
C ARG A 346 -1.88 8.13 16.88
N ASP A 347 -1.43 7.03 17.45
CA ASP A 347 -0.21 6.34 17.03
C ASP A 347 -0.47 5.47 15.80
N VAL A 348 -1.65 4.88 15.73
CA VAL A 348 -2.04 3.98 14.63
C VAL A 348 -3.42 4.37 14.10
N ILE A 349 -3.51 4.56 12.80
CA ILE A 349 -4.75 4.86 12.09
C ILE A 349 -4.99 3.73 11.06
N ILE A 350 -6.16 3.14 11.11
CA ILE A 350 -6.52 2.03 10.25
C ILE A 350 -7.80 2.39 9.51
N TYR A 351 -7.73 2.39 8.21
CA TYR A 351 -8.88 2.46 7.34
C TYR A 351 -9.08 1.12 6.64
N SER A 352 -10.34 0.68 6.50
CA SER A 352 -10.74 -0.48 5.70
C SER A 352 -12.07 -0.21 5.03
N GLY A 353 -12.09 -0.15 3.69
CA GLY A 353 -13.30 0.17 2.95
C GLY A 353 -13.04 0.52 1.49
N HIS A 354 -14.06 1.09 0.86
CA HIS A 354 -13.89 1.62 -0.49
C HIS A 354 -12.94 2.79 -0.51
N SER A 355 -12.06 2.78 -1.48
CA SER A 355 -11.11 3.87 -1.75
C SER A 355 -10.81 3.95 -3.23
N GLY A 356 -10.19 5.01 -3.64
CA GLY A 356 -9.75 5.21 -5.01
C GLY A 356 -8.89 6.44 -5.15
N PRO A 357 -8.24 6.62 -6.32
CA PRO A 357 -7.25 7.68 -6.51
C PRO A 357 -7.85 9.10 -6.51
N PHE A 358 -9.18 9.24 -6.44
CA PHE A 358 -9.85 10.53 -6.58
C PHE A 358 -10.58 10.98 -5.31
N TYR A 359 -11.08 10.04 -4.51
CA TYR A 359 -11.86 10.31 -3.30
C TYR A 359 -11.23 9.76 -2.02
N GLY A 360 -10.04 9.16 -2.13
CA GLY A 360 -9.33 8.65 -0.97
C GLY A 360 -10.12 7.63 -0.17
N PHE A 361 -10.31 7.89 1.11
CA PHE A 361 -11.09 7.06 2.02
C PHE A 361 -12.57 7.44 1.98
N ALA A 362 -13.43 6.55 1.52
CA ALA A 362 -14.87 6.74 1.52
C ALA A 362 -15.46 6.47 2.91
N LEU A 363 -15.44 7.45 3.80
CA LEU A 363 -16.01 7.34 5.15
C LEU A 363 -17.54 7.38 5.12
N ALA A 364 -18.13 8.13 4.17
CA ALA A 364 -19.55 8.27 3.96
C ALA A 364 -19.96 7.94 2.52
N ASN A 365 -21.23 8.09 2.21
CA ASN A 365 -21.82 7.72 0.94
C ASN A 365 -21.65 8.81 -0.12
N TRP A 366 -20.54 8.80 -0.86
CA TRP A 366 -20.26 9.77 -1.94
C TRP A 366 -21.35 9.87 -3.04
N LYS A 367 -22.37 8.99 -3.04
CA LYS A 367 -23.52 9.08 -3.96
C LYS A 367 -24.64 9.95 -3.43
N LYS A 368 -24.61 10.32 -2.15
CA LYS A 368 -25.67 11.06 -1.46
C LYS A 368 -25.19 12.28 -0.68
N THR A 369 -23.92 12.37 -0.42
CA THR A 369 -23.32 13.48 0.35
C THR A 369 -22.02 13.90 -0.33
N ASP A 370 -21.72 15.19 -0.28
CA ASP A 370 -20.45 15.77 -0.71
C ASP A 370 -19.39 15.77 0.42
N GLU A 371 -19.71 15.18 1.56
CA GLU A 371 -18.89 15.14 2.78
C GLU A 371 -18.55 13.70 3.16
N GLY A 372 -17.47 13.51 3.89
CA GLY A 372 -17.08 12.20 4.42
C GLY A 372 -16.23 11.39 3.48
N ASP A 373 -15.44 12.04 2.68
CA ASP A 373 -14.26 11.50 2.03
C ASP A 373 -12.98 12.12 2.63
N LEU A 374 -11.87 11.44 2.46
CA LEU A 374 -10.57 11.92 2.90
C LEU A 374 -9.56 11.61 1.81
N ASP A 375 -9.36 12.56 0.94
CA ASP A 375 -8.53 12.40 -0.25
C ASP A 375 -7.05 12.77 -0.01
N ASP A 376 -6.27 12.75 -1.07
CA ASP A 376 -4.85 13.07 -1.02
C ASP A 376 -4.59 14.57 -0.68
N ALA A 377 -5.49 15.48 -1.03
CA ALA A 377 -5.37 16.89 -0.69
C ALA A 377 -5.61 17.13 0.80
N ASP A 378 -6.61 16.47 1.38
CA ASP A 378 -6.91 16.53 2.82
C ASP A 378 -5.75 15.98 3.64
N ILE A 379 -5.20 14.84 3.23
CA ILE A 379 -4.07 14.21 3.92
C ILE A 379 -2.84 15.12 3.91
N ARG A 380 -2.56 15.82 2.79
CA ARG A 380 -1.42 16.76 2.71
C ARG A 380 -1.52 17.91 3.69
N VAL A 381 -2.74 18.33 4.07
CA VAL A 381 -2.95 19.44 5.00
C VAL A 381 -3.40 18.98 6.40
N ALA A 382 -3.56 17.68 6.61
CA ALA A 382 -3.97 17.13 7.89
C ALA A 382 -3.02 17.57 9.03
N PRO A 383 -3.55 17.85 10.23
CA PRO A 383 -2.75 18.38 11.35
C PRO A 383 -1.95 17.28 12.04
N MET A 384 -1.16 16.53 11.30
CA MET A 384 -0.34 15.44 11.83
C MET A 384 0.79 15.98 12.71
N PRO A 385 1.12 15.32 13.85
CA PRO A 385 2.20 15.77 14.73
C PRO A 385 3.57 15.45 14.10
N SER A 386 4.49 16.43 14.10
CA SER A 386 5.82 16.28 13.50
C SER A 386 6.77 15.40 14.33
N ASP A 387 6.55 15.32 15.64
CA ASP A 387 7.40 14.63 16.61
C ASP A 387 6.91 13.21 16.95
N ARG A 388 5.66 12.88 16.63
CA ARG A 388 5.08 11.57 16.90
C ARG A 388 5.28 10.64 15.70
N TYR A 389 5.77 9.44 15.97
CA TYR A 389 5.78 8.37 14.98
C TYR A 389 4.39 7.76 14.87
N GLN A 390 3.91 7.64 13.63
CA GLN A 390 2.59 7.11 13.33
C GLN A 390 2.67 5.99 12.29
N VAL A 391 1.75 5.05 12.39
CA VAL A 391 1.56 3.99 11.40
C VAL A 391 0.15 4.07 10.86
N VAL A 392 0.01 4.04 9.55
CA VAL A 392 -1.28 4.06 8.86
C VAL A 392 -1.44 2.77 8.06
N LEU A 393 -2.59 2.11 8.20
CA LEU A 393 -3.04 1.09 7.25
C LEU A 393 -4.18 1.69 6.42
N ALA A 394 -3.92 1.88 5.15
CA ALA A 394 -4.88 2.34 4.15
C ALA A 394 -5.35 1.14 3.32
N GLU A 395 -6.20 0.29 3.92
CA GLU A 395 -6.77 -0.88 3.25
C GLU A 395 -7.97 -0.45 2.42
N GLY A 396 -7.87 -0.63 1.12
CA GLY A 396 -8.87 -0.28 0.12
C GLY A 396 -8.29 -0.46 -1.30
N CYS A 397 -9.07 -0.13 -2.32
CA CYS A 397 -8.60 -0.21 -3.70
C CYS A 397 -7.66 0.97 -4.03
N ASP A 398 -6.51 0.69 -4.65
CA ASP A 398 -5.60 1.69 -5.23
C ASP A 398 -5.21 2.83 -4.27
N THR A 399 -4.89 2.52 -3.02
CA THR A 399 -4.53 3.51 -2.01
C THR A 399 -3.06 3.98 -2.07
N TYR A 400 -2.25 3.47 -3.01
CA TYR A 400 -0.84 3.82 -3.14
C TYR A 400 -0.60 5.34 -3.16
N GLN A 401 -1.42 6.10 -3.87
CA GLN A 401 -1.31 7.56 -3.97
C GLN A 401 -1.45 8.25 -2.59
N LEU A 402 -2.28 7.71 -1.71
CA LEU A 402 -2.45 8.25 -0.36
C LEU A 402 -1.17 8.13 0.46
N GLY A 403 -0.40 7.05 0.26
CA GLY A 403 0.92 6.88 0.88
C GLY A 403 1.87 8.03 0.54
N THR A 404 1.88 8.47 -0.72
CA THR A 404 2.62 9.65 -1.16
C THR A 404 2.11 10.93 -0.47
N ALA A 405 0.79 11.11 -0.36
CA ALA A 405 0.21 12.27 0.31
C ALA A 405 0.60 12.37 1.79
N PHE A 406 0.63 11.25 2.51
CA PHE A 406 1.13 11.19 3.90
C PHE A 406 2.60 11.61 4.00
N LYS A 407 3.44 11.20 3.04
CA LYS A 407 4.85 11.58 3.00
C LYS A 407 5.05 13.06 2.69
N GLU A 408 4.22 13.63 1.83
CA GLU A 408 4.26 15.02 1.43
C GLU A 408 3.63 15.97 2.47
N ASN A 409 2.93 15.45 3.47
CA ASN A 409 2.40 16.29 4.56
C ASN A 409 3.54 17.11 5.19
N PRO A 410 3.44 18.46 5.25
CA PRO A 410 4.52 19.35 5.65
C PRO A 410 5.02 19.11 7.09
N ASN A 411 4.19 18.52 7.93
CA ASN A 411 4.56 18.17 9.30
C ASN A 411 5.32 16.84 9.36
N LYS A 412 5.22 16.00 8.35
CA LYS A 412 5.88 14.69 8.28
C LYS A 412 7.11 14.72 7.38
N LEU A 413 7.01 15.25 6.17
CA LEU A 413 8.08 15.27 5.16
C LEU A 413 8.79 13.91 5.04
N GLY A 414 8.02 12.84 4.94
CA GLY A 414 8.48 11.46 4.90
C GLY A 414 8.97 10.89 6.24
N LYS A 415 9.11 11.69 7.28
CA LYS A 415 9.61 11.24 8.58
C LYS A 415 8.47 10.97 9.55
N ASN A 416 8.71 10.04 10.47
CA ASN A 416 7.78 9.74 11.56
C ASN A 416 6.41 9.24 11.08
N VAL A 417 6.35 8.68 9.87
CA VAL A 417 5.14 8.02 9.35
C VAL A 417 5.50 6.81 8.48
N ASN A 418 4.87 5.68 8.74
CA ASN A 418 4.85 4.54 7.85
C ASN A 418 3.41 4.29 7.39
N VAL A 419 3.22 4.10 6.10
CA VAL A 419 1.90 3.93 5.51
C VAL A 419 1.85 2.66 4.70
N ILE A 420 0.97 1.74 5.07
CA ILE A 420 0.69 0.54 4.27
C ILE A 420 -0.47 0.87 3.34
N THR A 421 -0.26 0.67 2.06
CA THR A 421 -1.20 0.93 0.98
C THR A 421 -1.32 -0.27 0.04
N THR A 422 -2.23 -0.20 -0.92
CA THR A 422 -2.42 -1.19 -1.98
C THR A 422 -2.13 -0.58 -3.33
N THR A 423 -1.54 -1.37 -4.23
CA THR A 423 -1.34 -1.01 -5.64
C THR A 423 -2.36 -1.69 -6.56
N SER A 424 -3.39 -2.30 -5.98
CA SER A 424 -4.40 -3.10 -6.65
C SER A 424 -5.75 -2.97 -5.96
N PHE A 425 -6.72 -3.69 -6.47
CA PHE A 425 -8.00 -3.86 -5.78
C PHE A 425 -7.82 -4.64 -4.49
N SER A 426 -8.56 -4.28 -3.45
CA SER A 426 -8.65 -5.04 -2.21
C SER A 426 -9.98 -5.80 -2.11
N ASP A 427 -10.02 -6.84 -1.29
CA ASP A 427 -11.23 -7.61 -1.04
C ASP A 427 -12.08 -6.95 0.04
N ALA A 428 -13.18 -6.34 -0.37
CA ALA A 428 -14.12 -5.69 0.55
C ALA A 428 -15.00 -6.68 1.35
N SER A 429 -14.86 -8.01 1.16
CA SER A 429 -15.76 -8.99 1.79
C SER A 429 -15.32 -9.43 3.19
N SER A 430 -14.12 -9.08 3.63
CA SER A 430 -13.52 -9.55 4.89
C SER A 430 -12.78 -8.45 5.65
N PRO A 431 -12.90 -8.36 6.98
CA PRO A 431 -12.09 -7.48 7.81
C PRO A 431 -10.72 -8.10 8.17
N ALA A 432 -10.29 -9.15 7.49
CA ALA A 432 -9.11 -9.93 7.85
C ALA A 432 -7.83 -9.10 7.79
N ALA A 433 -7.69 -8.19 6.84
CA ALA A 433 -6.54 -7.30 6.75
C ALA A 433 -6.35 -6.46 8.03
N VAL A 434 -7.43 -5.86 8.55
CA VAL A 434 -7.41 -5.11 9.82
C VAL A 434 -7.01 -6.00 10.99
N GLN A 435 -7.59 -7.20 11.07
CA GLN A 435 -7.32 -8.15 12.14
C GLN A 435 -5.87 -8.64 12.10
N ASN A 436 -5.35 -8.99 10.91
CA ASN A 436 -3.98 -9.43 10.70
C ASN A 436 -2.97 -8.33 11.01
N PHE A 437 -3.26 -7.10 10.63
CA PHE A 437 -2.40 -5.96 10.95
C PHE A 437 -2.27 -5.77 12.47
N ILE A 438 -3.38 -5.67 13.20
CA ILE A 438 -3.37 -5.50 14.66
C ILE A 438 -2.73 -6.71 15.34
N ALA A 439 -3.02 -7.93 14.87
CA ALA A 439 -2.41 -9.13 15.43
C ALA A 439 -0.88 -9.17 15.23
N ALA A 440 -0.38 -8.69 14.09
CA ALA A 440 1.05 -8.58 13.83
C ALA A 440 1.70 -7.51 14.70
N LEU A 441 1.07 -6.32 14.82
CA LEU A 441 1.57 -5.24 15.66
C LEU A 441 1.61 -5.63 17.15
N LEU A 442 0.63 -6.41 17.60
CA LEU A 442 0.53 -6.92 18.96
C LEU A 442 1.09 -8.34 19.15
N ALA A 443 1.90 -8.83 18.20
CA ALA A 443 2.53 -10.13 18.30
C ALA A 443 3.39 -10.22 19.56
N ARG A 444 3.38 -11.40 20.20
CA ARG A 444 4.05 -11.63 21.49
C ARG A 444 5.00 -12.80 21.42
N ASP A 445 6.06 -12.72 22.21
CA ASP A 445 6.96 -13.85 22.45
C ASP A 445 6.37 -14.84 23.50
N SER A 446 7.10 -15.91 23.77
CA SER A 446 6.71 -16.91 24.76
C SER A 446 6.55 -16.36 26.18
N LEU A 447 7.15 -15.22 26.48
CA LEU A 447 7.03 -14.48 27.75
C LEU A 447 5.92 -13.43 27.74
N GLN A 448 5.06 -13.47 26.72
CA GLN A 448 3.93 -12.53 26.55
C GLN A 448 4.35 -11.06 26.39
N ARG A 449 5.58 -10.80 25.93
CA ARG A 449 6.06 -9.45 25.63
C ARG A 449 5.83 -9.15 24.15
N LEU A 450 5.51 -7.91 23.81
CA LEU A 450 5.43 -7.49 22.42
C LEU A 450 6.75 -7.82 21.71
N ARG A 451 6.64 -8.41 20.54
CA ARG A 451 7.78 -8.76 19.70
C ARG A 451 7.59 -8.14 18.32
N PRO A 452 8.52 -7.25 17.90
CA PRO A 452 8.50 -6.75 16.55
C PRO A 452 8.48 -7.89 15.53
N GLN A 453 7.63 -7.78 14.52
CA GLN A 453 7.63 -8.67 13.36
C GLN A 453 8.23 -7.90 12.18
N PRO A 454 9.01 -8.57 11.31
CA PRO A 454 9.39 -7.98 10.03
C PRO A 454 8.15 -7.54 9.25
N VAL A 455 8.25 -6.45 8.51
CA VAL A 455 7.15 -5.96 7.67
C VAL A 455 6.79 -6.99 6.62
N SER A 456 7.77 -7.71 6.08
CA SER A 456 7.53 -8.85 5.18
C SER A 456 6.56 -9.89 5.75
N THR A 457 6.68 -10.22 7.05
CA THR A 457 5.75 -11.17 7.71
C THR A 457 4.32 -10.66 7.72
N LEU A 458 4.12 -9.37 7.92
CA LEU A 458 2.81 -8.74 7.84
C LEU A 458 2.29 -8.73 6.40
N LEU A 459 3.11 -8.26 5.46
CA LEU A 459 2.72 -8.15 4.05
C LEU A 459 2.36 -9.52 3.46
N THR A 460 3.08 -10.60 3.83
CA THR A 460 2.71 -11.97 3.44
C THR A 460 1.29 -12.34 3.86
N LYS A 461 0.86 -11.91 5.05
CA LYS A 461 -0.50 -12.18 5.52
C LYS A 461 -1.53 -11.30 4.81
N LEU A 462 -1.21 -10.05 4.56
CA LEU A 462 -2.10 -9.12 3.88
C LEU A 462 -2.30 -9.51 2.41
N ASP A 463 -1.24 -9.81 1.68
CA ASP A 463 -1.30 -10.25 0.27
C ASP A 463 -2.08 -11.55 0.10
N GLY A 464 -2.12 -12.41 1.12
CA GLY A 464 -2.83 -13.69 1.11
C GLY A 464 -4.35 -13.61 1.34
N GLU A 465 -4.90 -12.45 1.67
CA GLU A 465 -6.32 -12.31 2.02
C GLU A 465 -7.26 -12.17 0.79
N SER A 466 -6.71 -12.13 -0.40
CA SER A 466 -7.50 -12.01 -1.63
C SER A 466 -8.14 -13.35 -2.04
N TRP A 467 -9.30 -13.31 -2.64
CA TRP A 467 -10.08 -14.48 -3.05
C TRP A 467 -9.90 -14.86 -4.54
N SER A 468 -9.56 -13.94 -5.41
CA SER A 468 -9.43 -14.16 -6.86
C SER A 468 -8.17 -13.60 -7.48
N PHE A 469 -7.49 -12.67 -6.80
CA PHE A 469 -6.24 -12.04 -7.21
C PHE A 469 -5.44 -11.68 -5.97
N THR A 470 -4.14 -11.51 -6.11
CA THR A 470 -3.32 -11.04 -5.00
C THR A 470 -3.54 -9.55 -4.79
N THR A 471 -4.08 -9.18 -3.64
CA THR A 471 -4.04 -7.77 -3.22
C THR A 471 -2.60 -7.41 -2.91
N MET A 472 -2.07 -6.40 -3.60
CA MET A 472 -0.66 -6.07 -3.52
C MET A 472 -0.45 -4.95 -2.50
N TYR A 473 -0.12 -5.36 -1.27
CA TYR A 473 0.21 -4.41 -0.21
C TYR A 473 1.69 -4.03 -0.25
N GLY A 474 1.97 -2.81 0.17
CA GLY A 474 3.31 -2.35 0.41
C GLY A 474 3.35 -1.20 1.40
N MET A 475 4.54 -0.88 1.90
CA MET A 475 4.76 0.12 2.93
C MET A 475 5.62 1.26 2.41
N HIS A 476 5.10 2.48 2.49
CA HIS A 476 5.84 3.72 2.30
C HIS A 476 6.59 4.13 3.57
N GLY A 477 7.67 4.84 3.40
CA GLY A 477 8.43 5.44 4.49
C GLY A 477 9.33 4.46 5.24
N ILE A 478 9.52 3.24 4.75
CA ILE A 478 10.36 2.25 5.42
C ILE A 478 11.82 2.67 5.45
N ASP A 479 12.30 3.33 4.41
CA ASP A 479 13.67 3.84 4.32
C ASP A 479 13.87 5.17 5.03
N ASP A 480 12.80 5.94 5.26
CA ASP A 480 12.82 7.22 5.95
C ASP A 480 12.65 7.10 7.46
N ASN A 481 12.03 6.01 7.91
CA ASN A 481 11.75 5.74 9.30
C ASN A 481 12.53 4.51 9.76
N PRO A 482 13.74 4.72 10.28
CA PRO A 482 14.60 3.64 10.70
C PRO A 482 13.93 2.80 11.80
N THR A 483 13.59 1.62 11.43
CA THR A 483 13.13 0.61 12.34
C THR A 483 14.33 -0.15 12.89
N VAL A 484 14.85 0.34 13.97
CA VAL A 484 15.72 -0.47 14.81
C VAL A 484 14.83 -1.52 15.45
N VAL A 485 15.22 -2.79 15.39
CA VAL A 485 14.62 -3.79 16.29
C VAL A 485 14.93 -3.33 17.70
N PRO A 486 13.99 -2.80 18.47
CA PRO A 486 14.31 -2.07 19.69
C PRO A 486 15.01 -2.92 20.74
N TRP A 487 14.97 -4.25 20.56
CA TRP A 487 15.49 -5.23 21.52
C TRP A 487 16.54 -6.19 20.93
N ALA A 488 16.97 -6.01 19.69
CA ALA A 488 18.05 -6.81 19.12
C ALA A 488 19.38 -6.22 19.55
N ARG A 489 19.93 -6.72 20.63
CA ARG A 489 21.37 -6.56 20.92
C ARG A 489 22.12 -7.51 19.99
N VAL A 490 22.95 -6.96 19.12
CA VAL A 490 23.88 -7.77 18.32
C VAL A 490 25.02 -8.19 19.23
N ALA A 491 24.81 -9.24 20.02
CA ALA A 491 25.84 -9.80 20.88
C ALA A 491 27.08 -10.24 20.10
N ASP A 492 26.93 -10.48 18.82
CA ASP A 492 27.92 -11.08 17.94
C ASP A 492 28.47 -10.13 16.86
N PHE A 493 28.23 -8.81 17.00
CA PHE A 493 28.73 -7.80 16.05
C PHE A 493 30.24 -7.94 15.80
N GLY A 494 30.62 -8.07 14.52
CA GLY A 494 32.02 -8.24 14.10
C GLY A 494 32.59 -9.65 14.25
N LYS A 495 31.88 -10.62 14.84
CA LYS A 495 32.27 -12.03 14.86
C LYS A 495 32.20 -12.65 13.47
N SER A 496 33.06 -13.60 13.23
CA SER A 496 33.00 -14.38 12.00
C SER A 496 31.73 -15.22 11.96
N CYS A 497 31.11 -15.28 10.80
CA CYS A 497 29.86 -16.01 10.55
C CYS A 497 29.92 -16.77 9.22
N ARG A 498 29.06 -17.73 9.06
CA ARG A 498 28.84 -18.46 7.79
C ARG A 498 27.50 -18.10 7.18
N ALA A 499 26.49 -17.93 8.02
CA ALA A 499 25.10 -17.65 7.67
C ALA A 499 24.52 -16.54 8.55
N ASN A 500 23.41 -15.93 8.12
CA ASN A 500 22.70 -14.91 8.90
C ASN A 500 22.25 -15.43 10.27
N ALA A 501 21.89 -16.71 10.35
CA ALA A 501 21.51 -17.37 11.59
C ALA A 501 22.61 -17.31 12.68
N ASP A 502 23.87 -17.25 12.29
CA ASP A 502 25.00 -17.17 13.22
C ASP A 502 25.09 -15.80 13.92
N CYS A 503 24.37 -14.79 13.40
CA CYS A 503 24.45 -13.42 13.87
C CYS A 503 23.43 -13.05 14.97
N GLY A 504 22.68 -14.00 15.44
CA GLY A 504 21.86 -13.89 16.65
C GLY A 504 20.82 -12.78 16.62
N GLY A 505 19.69 -12.99 15.98
CA GLY A 505 18.54 -12.09 16.00
C GLY A 505 17.98 -11.77 14.61
N PRO A 506 16.70 -11.50 14.52
CA PRO A 506 16.06 -11.20 13.25
C PRO A 506 16.64 -9.93 12.62
N GLY A 507 16.95 -10.01 11.34
CA GLY A 507 17.45 -8.87 10.55
C GLY A 507 18.97 -8.66 10.62
N ASN A 508 19.71 -9.33 11.50
CA ASN A 508 21.18 -9.27 11.49
C ASN A 508 21.72 -10.05 10.28
N LEU A 509 22.74 -9.51 9.65
CA LEU A 509 23.30 -10.05 8.42
C LEU A 509 24.74 -10.52 8.61
N CYS A 510 25.05 -11.63 7.98
CA CYS A 510 26.40 -12.12 7.80
C CYS A 510 26.97 -11.56 6.49
N VAL A 511 27.77 -10.52 6.59
CA VAL A 511 28.22 -9.74 5.41
C VAL A 511 29.70 -9.93 5.14
N GLY A 512 30.06 -10.13 3.89
CA GLY A 512 31.42 -10.30 3.40
C GLY A 512 31.50 -11.29 2.26
N THR A 513 32.70 -11.51 1.78
CA THR A 513 32.98 -12.51 0.73
C THR A 513 33.90 -13.60 1.26
N ALA A 514 34.05 -14.68 0.52
CA ALA A 514 35.00 -15.72 0.87
C ALA A 514 36.44 -15.19 1.02
N SER A 515 36.80 -14.16 0.24
CA SER A 515 38.12 -13.53 0.28
C SER A 515 38.32 -12.56 1.44
N THR A 516 37.24 -11.88 1.89
CA THR A 516 37.30 -10.88 2.98
C THR A 516 36.93 -11.47 4.33
N GLY A 517 36.36 -12.67 4.35
CA GLY A 517 35.71 -13.28 5.49
C GLY A 517 34.37 -12.63 5.80
N LYS A 518 33.37 -13.45 6.13
CA LYS A 518 32.04 -12.96 6.51
C LYS A 518 32.01 -12.59 8.00
N LYS A 519 31.34 -11.49 8.33
CA LYS A 519 31.17 -11.02 9.71
C LYS A 519 29.76 -10.59 9.99
N CYS A 520 29.31 -10.88 11.20
CA CYS A 520 28.03 -10.42 11.70
C CYS A 520 27.96 -8.91 11.78
N THR A 521 26.92 -8.32 11.25
CA THR A 521 26.63 -6.91 11.33
C THR A 521 25.19 -6.68 11.77
N ALA A 522 24.96 -5.54 12.44
CA ALA A 522 23.64 -5.14 12.87
C ALA A 522 22.83 -4.69 11.67
N ALA A 523 21.58 -5.15 11.59
CA ALA A 523 20.61 -4.51 10.74
C ALA A 523 20.50 -3.03 11.12
N CYS A 524 20.41 -2.17 10.13
CA CYS A 524 20.26 -0.74 10.35
C CYS A 524 19.33 -0.14 9.31
N VAL A 525 18.94 1.09 9.55
CA VAL A 525 18.09 1.84 8.65
C VAL A 525 18.65 3.24 8.43
N ALA A 526 19.30 3.79 9.45
CA ALA A 526 20.06 5.04 9.32
C ALA A 526 21.39 4.93 10.03
N SER A 527 22.35 5.74 9.59
CA SER A 527 23.70 5.75 10.15
C SER A 527 23.72 6.08 11.66
N ALA A 528 22.75 6.85 12.14
CA ALA A 528 22.61 7.14 13.58
C ALA A 528 22.36 5.88 14.43
N GLY A 529 21.79 4.82 13.86
CA GLY A 529 21.57 3.54 14.57
C GLY A 529 22.79 2.64 14.61
N CYS A 530 23.87 2.96 13.87
CA CYS A 530 25.06 2.13 13.77
C CYS A 530 26.15 2.42 14.84
N GLY A 531 26.05 3.54 15.54
CA GLY A 531 27.09 4.01 16.46
C GLY A 531 28.30 4.65 15.76
N ASP A 532 29.23 5.17 16.57
CA ASP A 532 30.38 5.91 16.08
C ASP A 532 31.31 5.05 15.22
N GLY A 533 31.68 5.58 14.06
CA GLY A 533 32.58 4.91 13.12
C GLY A 533 31.91 3.97 12.15
N TYR A 534 30.57 3.91 12.15
CA TYR A 534 29.78 3.09 11.25
C TYR A 534 28.72 3.90 10.51
N THR A 535 28.40 3.46 9.30
CA THR A 535 27.31 3.99 8.48
C THR A 535 26.36 2.86 8.05
N CYS A 536 25.09 3.17 7.92
CA CYS A 536 24.11 2.21 7.41
C CYS A 536 24.22 2.11 5.90
N LYS A 537 24.49 0.91 5.39
CA LYS A 537 24.63 0.65 3.96
C LYS A 537 23.79 -0.52 3.50
N LEU A 538 23.37 -0.47 2.24
CA LEU A 538 22.68 -1.57 1.60
C LEU A 538 23.61 -2.79 1.45
N VAL A 539 23.05 -3.98 1.65
CA VAL A 539 23.75 -5.26 1.46
C VAL A 539 23.08 -6.02 0.34
N ALA A 540 23.85 -6.32 -0.70
CA ALA A 540 23.38 -7.04 -1.87
C ALA A 540 24.31 -8.19 -2.22
N SER A 541 23.85 -9.10 -3.08
CA SER A 541 24.69 -10.13 -3.68
C SER A 541 25.78 -9.48 -4.55
N SER A 542 27.01 -10.02 -4.49
CA SER A 542 28.11 -9.61 -5.37
C SER A 542 27.94 -10.14 -6.79
N SER A 543 27.11 -11.16 -7.00
CA SER A 543 26.94 -11.86 -8.28
C SER A 543 25.56 -11.72 -8.90
N SER A 544 24.59 -11.17 -8.17
CA SER A 544 23.20 -10.99 -8.64
C SER A 544 22.63 -9.65 -8.18
N SER A 545 21.43 -9.30 -8.64
CA SER A 545 20.71 -8.10 -8.20
C SER A 545 19.96 -8.31 -6.88
N THR A 546 20.17 -9.41 -6.18
CA THR A 546 19.47 -9.72 -4.92
C THR A 546 19.92 -8.80 -3.80
N ILE A 547 18.97 -8.15 -3.13
CA ILE A 547 19.18 -7.28 -1.98
C ILE A 547 18.81 -8.06 -0.72
N TYR A 548 19.70 -8.06 0.27
CA TYR A 548 19.52 -8.79 1.53
C TYR A 548 19.07 -7.92 2.69
N GLY A 549 19.19 -6.61 2.58
CA GLY A 549 18.84 -5.65 3.62
C GLY A 549 19.87 -4.55 3.80
N ARG A 550 19.77 -3.81 4.89
CA ARG A 550 20.74 -2.77 5.27
C ARG A 550 21.48 -3.17 6.54
N ALA A 551 22.75 -2.90 6.59
CA ALA A 551 23.58 -3.23 7.73
C ALA A 551 24.67 -2.19 8.00
N CYS A 552 25.11 -2.14 9.24
CA CYS A 552 26.15 -1.20 9.70
C CYS A 552 27.52 -1.56 9.09
N ALA A 553 28.03 -0.71 8.21
CA ALA A 553 29.35 -0.81 7.61
C ALA A 553 30.34 0.13 8.29
N PRO A 554 31.62 -0.24 8.43
CA PRO A 554 32.63 0.70 8.88
C PRO A 554 32.69 1.93 7.97
N THR A 555 32.72 3.10 8.56
CA THR A 555 33.00 4.34 7.82
C THR A 555 34.43 4.24 7.29
N ARG A 556 34.63 4.27 5.98
CA ARG A 556 35.98 4.33 5.43
C ARG A 556 36.65 5.60 5.97
N ARG A 557 37.75 5.44 6.66
CA ARG A 557 38.64 6.54 7.04
C ARG A 557 39.41 7.01 5.83
#